data_6530b24bf043c669a5a53d6838db4331
#
_entry.id   6530b24bf043c669a5a53d6838db4331
#
_cell.length_a   1.000
_cell.length_b   1.000
_cell.length_c   1.000
_cell.angle_alpha   90.00
_cell.angle_beta   90.00
_cell.angle_gamma   90.00
#
_symmetry.space_group_name_H-M   'P 1'
#
loop_
_entity.id
_entity.type
_entity.pdbx_description
1 polymer ?
#
loop_
_entity_poly.entity_id
_entity_poly.type
_entity_poly.pdbx_seq_one_letter_code
_entity_poly.pdbx_strand_id
1 'polypeptide(L)'
;MAVLGSSILDQVIFGEDIKRKMVEITDRQVVELLPSRLRVIEDKLNELQQNIDSLESKTEMLNEEIAKEPVKKAVTTTTTYKNVQQEDGTYKKIPETTVASILVSNPLTEQVKMNNLNLSRLRKQQDEFVQKKIGVEDNLRGELLTNVGFLEELNAMLE
;
A
#
# COMPACT_ATOMS: atom_id res chain seq x y z
N MET A 1 0.97 -51.50 -45.72
CA MET A 1 1.21 -50.12 -45.36
C MET A 1 -0.05 -49.44 -44.81
N ALA A 2 -0.50 -49.78 -43.63
CA ALA A 2 -1.72 -49.18 -43.05
C ALA A 2 -1.66 -48.98 -41.51
N VAL A 3 -0.49 -49.01 -40.91
CA VAL A 3 -0.36 -48.91 -39.44
C VAL A 3 0.08 -47.54 -38.95
N LEU A 4 0.58 -46.64 -39.84
CA LEU A 4 1.05 -45.31 -39.45
C LEU A 4 -0.05 -44.27 -39.37
N GLY A 5 -1.24 -44.48 -39.92
CA GLY A 5 -2.34 -43.51 -39.91
C GLY A 5 -3.16 -43.53 -38.61
N SER A 6 -3.25 -44.67 -37.92
CA SER A 6 -4.06 -44.77 -36.67
C SER A 6 -3.35 -44.08 -35.48
N SER A 7 -2.05 -44.19 -35.39
CA SER A 7 -1.25 -43.62 -34.31
C SER A 7 -1.30 -42.10 -34.24
N ILE A 8 -1.33 -41.40 -35.38
CA ILE A 8 -1.43 -39.96 -35.44
C ILE A 8 -2.83 -39.46 -35.08
N LEU A 9 -3.87 -40.17 -35.54
CA LEU A 9 -5.26 -39.87 -35.20
C LEU A 9 -5.55 -40.11 -33.72
N ASP A 10 -5.03 -41.19 -33.13
CA ASP A 10 -5.15 -41.44 -31.68
C ASP A 10 -4.45 -40.37 -30.85
N GLN A 11 -3.25 -39.92 -31.22
CA GLN A 11 -2.56 -38.82 -30.51
C GLN A 11 -3.31 -37.50 -30.58
N VAL A 12 -3.94 -37.15 -31.67
CA VAL A 12 -4.73 -35.91 -31.81
C VAL A 12 -6.01 -36.00 -30.99
N ILE A 13 -6.72 -37.12 -31.00
CA ILE A 13 -7.96 -37.32 -30.23
C ILE A 13 -7.67 -37.35 -28.73
N PHE A 14 -6.63 -38.03 -28.28
CA PHE A 14 -6.21 -38.02 -26.87
C PHE A 14 -5.74 -36.66 -26.38
N GLY A 15 -5.02 -35.89 -27.20
CA GLY A 15 -4.59 -34.53 -26.87
C GLY A 15 -5.75 -33.56 -26.64
N GLU A 16 -6.82 -33.66 -27.42
CA GLU A 16 -8.02 -32.83 -27.23
C GLU A 16 -8.83 -33.23 -25.99
N ASP A 17 -8.95 -34.51 -25.71
CA ASP A 17 -9.63 -35.02 -24.52
C ASP A 17 -8.88 -34.65 -23.23
N ILE A 18 -7.55 -34.72 -23.23
CA ILE A 18 -6.71 -34.27 -22.12
C ILE A 18 -6.92 -32.78 -21.89
N LYS A 19 -6.84 -31.97 -22.93
CA LYS A 19 -7.07 -30.50 -22.80
C LYS A 19 -8.44 -30.17 -22.24
N ARG A 20 -9.50 -30.89 -22.70
CA ARG A 20 -10.86 -30.71 -22.22
C ARG A 20 -10.98 -31.07 -20.73
N LYS A 21 -10.40 -32.18 -20.30
CA LYS A 21 -10.36 -32.57 -18.89
C LYS A 21 -9.57 -31.63 -18.03
N MET A 22 -8.46 -31.06 -18.53
CA MET A 22 -7.68 -30.06 -17.83
C MET A 22 -8.50 -28.77 -17.59
N VAL A 23 -9.21 -28.30 -18.61
CA VAL A 23 -10.10 -27.12 -18.46
C VAL A 23 -11.19 -27.40 -17.41
N GLU A 24 -11.82 -28.59 -17.47
CA GLU A 24 -12.86 -28.99 -16.51
C GLU A 24 -12.32 -29.07 -15.07
N ILE A 25 -11.13 -29.60 -14.86
CA ILE A 25 -10.47 -29.66 -13.54
C ILE A 25 -10.13 -28.24 -13.07
N THR A 26 -9.57 -27.42 -13.95
CA THR A 26 -9.24 -26.03 -13.64
C THR A 26 -10.49 -25.24 -13.26
N ASP A 27 -11.57 -25.36 -14.02
CA ASP A 27 -12.83 -24.69 -13.73
C ASP A 27 -13.40 -25.09 -12.36
N ARG A 28 -13.33 -26.37 -12.02
CA ARG A 28 -13.75 -26.87 -10.70
C ARG A 28 -12.88 -26.28 -9.57
N GLN A 29 -11.57 -26.25 -9.74
CA GLN A 29 -10.65 -25.69 -8.77
C GLN A 29 -10.84 -24.16 -8.63
N VAL A 30 -11.11 -23.46 -9.72
CA VAL A 30 -11.44 -22.02 -9.67
C VAL A 30 -12.69 -21.81 -8.83
N VAL A 31 -13.77 -22.53 -9.08
CA VAL A 31 -15.03 -22.44 -8.31
C VAL A 31 -14.81 -22.71 -6.82
N GLU A 32 -13.93 -23.65 -6.47
CA GLU A 32 -13.62 -24.00 -5.08
C GLU A 32 -12.75 -22.94 -4.39
N LEU A 33 -11.72 -22.41 -5.06
CA LEU A 33 -10.73 -21.51 -4.47
C LEU A 33 -11.12 -20.03 -4.55
N LEU A 34 -11.91 -19.64 -5.55
CA LEU A 34 -12.29 -18.26 -5.80
C LEU A 34 -12.95 -17.57 -4.58
N PRO A 35 -13.90 -18.20 -3.84
CA PRO A 35 -14.50 -17.55 -2.67
C PRO A 35 -13.49 -17.23 -1.58
N SER A 36 -12.52 -18.10 -1.34
CA SER A 36 -11.47 -17.84 -0.34
C SER A 36 -10.53 -16.71 -0.74
N ARG A 37 -10.16 -16.63 -2.01
CA ARG A 37 -9.34 -15.55 -2.56
C ARG A 37 -10.07 -14.20 -2.52
N LEU A 38 -11.34 -14.18 -2.91
CA LEU A 38 -12.19 -12.99 -2.83
C LEU A 38 -12.31 -12.48 -1.41
N ARG A 39 -12.56 -13.37 -0.45
CA ARG A 39 -12.68 -13.02 0.97
C ARG A 39 -11.42 -12.31 1.49
N VAL A 40 -10.23 -12.82 1.20
CA VAL A 40 -8.96 -12.19 1.60
C VAL A 40 -8.83 -10.77 1.04
N ILE A 41 -9.23 -10.57 -0.23
CA ILE A 41 -9.19 -9.25 -0.85
C ILE A 41 -10.23 -8.31 -0.21
N GLU A 42 -11.44 -8.80 0.06
CA GLU A 42 -12.51 -8.04 0.71
C GLU A 42 -12.16 -7.65 2.13
N ASP A 43 -11.58 -8.56 2.91
CA ASP A 43 -11.10 -8.25 4.26
C ASP A 43 -10.05 -7.14 4.23
N LYS A 44 -9.15 -7.17 3.24
CA LYS A 44 -8.13 -6.12 3.07
C LYS A 44 -8.73 -4.77 2.62
N LEU A 45 -9.71 -4.79 1.73
CA LEU A 45 -10.43 -3.58 1.33
C LEU A 45 -11.17 -2.95 2.50
N ASN A 46 -11.80 -3.75 3.36
CA ASN A 46 -12.48 -3.28 4.56
C ASN A 46 -11.49 -2.67 5.56
N GLU A 47 -10.33 -3.30 5.78
CA GLU A 47 -9.27 -2.75 6.62
C GLU A 47 -8.77 -1.39 6.09
N LEU A 48 -8.51 -1.29 4.79
CA LEU A 48 -8.08 -0.04 4.16
C LEU A 48 -9.14 1.06 4.29
N GLN A 49 -10.43 0.73 4.10
CA GLN A 49 -11.52 1.67 4.27
C GLN A 49 -11.59 2.19 5.71
N GLN A 50 -11.52 1.33 6.71
CA GLN A 50 -11.51 1.74 8.13
C GLN A 50 -10.33 2.67 8.46
N ASN A 51 -9.15 2.39 7.91
CA ASN A 51 -7.96 3.23 8.09
C ASN A 51 -8.13 4.61 7.42
N ILE A 52 -8.73 4.65 6.24
CA ILE A 52 -9.06 5.90 5.53
C ILE A 52 -10.04 6.73 6.37
N ASP A 53 -11.18 6.16 6.77
CA ASP A 53 -12.21 6.83 7.56
C ASP A 53 -11.65 7.39 8.88
N SER A 54 -10.83 6.60 9.57
CA SER A 54 -10.17 7.02 10.80
C SER A 54 -9.20 8.18 10.59
N LEU A 55 -8.43 8.15 9.50
CA LEU A 55 -7.46 9.20 9.20
C LEU A 55 -8.13 10.47 8.68
N GLU A 56 -9.23 10.35 7.92
CA GLU A 56 -10.07 11.48 7.50
C GLU A 56 -10.68 12.20 8.70
N SER A 57 -11.29 11.45 9.61
CA SER A 57 -11.87 12.02 10.84
C SER A 57 -10.82 12.76 11.69
N LYS A 58 -9.62 12.17 11.86
CA LYS A 58 -8.52 12.85 12.57
C LYS A 58 -8.07 14.12 11.85
N THR A 59 -8.02 14.09 10.54
CA THR A 59 -7.60 15.25 9.73
C THR A 59 -8.63 16.37 9.81
N GLU A 60 -9.92 16.05 9.83
CA GLU A 60 -11.00 16.99 10.01
C GLU A 60 -10.93 17.67 11.39
N MET A 61 -10.75 16.90 12.47
CA MET A 61 -10.56 17.45 13.81
C MET A 61 -9.35 18.40 13.89
N LEU A 62 -8.23 18.05 13.27
CA LEU A 62 -7.06 18.92 13.22
C LEU A 62 -7.33 20.21 12.43
N ASN A 63 -8.06 20.13 11.33
CA ASN A 63 -8.45 21.31 10.54
C ASN A 63 -9.36 22.24 11.34
N GLU A 64 -10.30 21.72 12.12
CA GLU A 64 -11.14 22.51 13.03
C GLU A 64 -10.30 23.20 14.10
N GLU A 65 -9.29 22.52 14.65
CA GLU A 65 -8.40 23.10 15.65
C GLU A 65 -7.52 24.21 15.04
N ILE A 66 -6.99 23.99 13.83
CA ILE A 66 -6.23 25.01 13.08
C ILE A 66 -7.11 26.21 12.77
N ALA A 67 -8.39 26.00 12.41
CA ALA A 67 -9.31 27.09 12.10
C ALA A 67 -9.59 27.99 13.31
N LYS A 68 -9.57 27.41 14.52
CA LYS A 68 -9.72 28.18 15.77
C LYS A 68 -8.46 28.99 16.10
N GLU A 69 -7.28 28.45 15.82
CA GLU A 69 -5.99 29.08 16.12
C GLU A 69 -4.98 28.89 14.96
N PRO A 70 -5.13 29.66 13.86
CA PRO A 70 -4.32 29.45 12.65
C PRO A 70 -2.83 29.82 12.83
N VAL A 71 -2.53 30.68 13.78
CA VAL A 71 -1.16 31.08 14.12
C VAL A 71 -0.92 30.96 15.62
N LYS A 72 0.27 30.50 16.00
CA LYS A 72 0.70 30.39 17.39
C LYS A 72 1.85 31.38 17.69
N LYS A 73 1.91 31.88 18.92
CA LYS A 73 3.04 32.67 19.38
C LYS A 73 4.18 31.73 19.77
N ALA A 74 5.29 31.79 19.06
CA ALA A 74 6.53 31.18 19.48
C ALA A 74 7.38 32.20 20.21
N VAL A 75 7.86 31.85 21.40
CA VAL A 75 8.74 32.67 22.19
C VAL A 75 10.17 32.22 21.96
N THR A 76 10.97 33.07 21.37
CA THR A 76 12.41 32.84 21.19
C THR A 76 13.20 33.60 22.22
N THR A 77 13.97 32.92 23.03
CA THR A 77 14.88 33.51 23.99
C THR A 77 16.29 33.48 23.43
N THR A 78 16.86 34.66 23.19
CA THR A 78 18.25 34.80 22.71
C THR A 78 19.09 35.39 23.83
N THR A 79 20.12 34.67 24.25
CA THR A 79 21.09 35.18 25.24
C THR A 79 22.33 35.64 24.51
N THR A 80 22.58 36.92 24.54
CA THR A 80 23.83 37.56 24.07
C THR A 80 24.69 37.98 25.26
N TYR A 81 26.00 38.01 25.06
CA TYR A 81 26.93 38.44 26.11
C TYR A 81 27.50 39.80 25.77
N LYS A 82 27.29 40.77 26.64
CA LYS A 82 27.95 42.07 26.55
C LYS A 82 29.21 42.11 27.41
N ASN A 83 30.30 42.60 26.83
CA ASN A 83 31.50 42.91 27.62
C ASN A 83 31.30 44.27 28.33
N VAL A 84 31.24 44.23 29.62
CA VAL A 84 31.14 45.46 30.44
C VAL A 84 32.48 45.66 31.13
N GLN A 85 33.07 46.85 30.96
CA GLN A 85 34.32 47.23 31.61
C GLN A 85 34.04 47.54 33.08
N GLN A 86 34.80 46.91 33.96
CA GLN A 86 34.75 47.12 35.41
C GLN A 86 35.66 48.31 35.79
N GLU A 87 35.47 48.87 36.99
CA GLU A 87 36.27 50.00 37.49
C GLU A 87 37.77 49.73 37.59
N ASP A 88 38.16 48.44 37.67
CA ASP A 88 39.53 47.96 37.66
C ASP A 88 40.15 47.81 36.26
N GLY A 89 39.44 48.21 35.21
CA GLY A 89 39.87 48.09 33.81
C GLY A 89 39.67 46.71 33.17
N THR A 90 39.18 45.71 33.89
CA THR A 90 38.89 44.40 33.37
C THR A 90 37.50 44.35 32.69
N TYR A 91 37.32 43.38 31.72
CA TYR A 91 36.05 43.17 31.05
C TYR A 91 35.35 41.93 31.57
N LYS A 92 34.10 42.11 32.01
CA LYS A 92 33.22 40.98 32.40
C LYS A 92 32.13 40.76 31.39
N LYS A 93 31.93 39.51 30.97
CA LYS A 93 30.82 39.11 30.12
C LYS A 93 29.56 38.99 30.95
N ILE A 94 28.59 39.87 30.68
CA ILE A 94 27.29 39.82 31.33
C ILE A 94 26.28 39.29 30.32
N PRO A 95 25.50 38.22 30.66
CA PRO A 95 24.45 37.72 29.79
C PRO A 95 23.30 38.73 29.71
N GLU A 96 22.92 39.11 28.51
CA GLU A 96 21.74 39.90 28.21
C GLU A 96 20.72 38.97 27.49
N THR A 97 19.61 38.69 28.15
CA THR A 97 18.58 37.84 27.61
C THR A 97 17.49 38.66 26.97
N THR A 98 17.30 38.50 25.68
CA THR A 98 16.23 39.14 24.92
C THR A 98 15.17 38.07 24.59
N VAL A 99 13.93 38.37 24.98
CA VAL A 99 12.77 37.52 24.68
C VAL A 99 12.01 38.18 23.54
N ALA A 100 11.96 37.51 22.41
CA ALA A 100 11.18 37.92 21.25
C ALA A 100 10.02 36.92 21.01
N SER A 101 8.83 37.47 20.76
CA SER A 101 7.71 36.65 20.33
C SER A 101 7.48 36.81 18.84
N ILE A 102 7.45 35.73 18.12
CA ILE A 102 7.14 35.66 16.69
C ILE A 102 5.84 34.87 16.48
N LEU A 103 5.06 35.27 15.48
CA LEU A 103 3.91 34.47 15.05
C LEU A 103 4.39 33.43 14.06
N VAL A 104 4.07 32.18 14.35
CA VAL A 104 4.36 31.03 13.47
C VAL A 104 3.06 30.38 13.08
N SER A 105 3.02 29.75 11.89
CA SER A 105 1.88 28.94 11.50
C SER A 105 1.65 27.83 12.52
N ASN A 106 0.39 27.42 12.69
CA ASN A 106 0.05 26.35 13.62
C ASN A 106 0.81 25.07 13.22
N PRO A 107 1.58 24.44 14.12
CA PRO A 107 2.35 23.23 13.81
C PRO A 107 1.48 22.04 13.39
N LEU A 108 0.19 22.02 13.74
CA LEU A 108 -0.77 21.01 13.28
C LEU A 108 -0.94 21.01 11.76
N THR A 109 -0.62 22.14 11.08
CA THR A 109 -0.67 22.22 9.61
C THR A 109 0.24 21.19 8.93
N GLU A 110 1.44 20.94 9.48
CA GLU A 110 2.32 19.90 8.95
C GLU A 110 1.76 18.50 9.20
N GLN A 111 1.08 18.28 10.31
CA GLN A 111 0.42 17.01 10.60
C GLN A 111 -0.73 16.73 9.63
N VAL A 112 -1.56 17.74 9.32
CA VAL A 112 -2.61 17.64 8.28
C VAL A 112 -2.01 17.32 6.93
N LYS A 113 -0.91 17.94 6.55
CA LYS A 113 -0.22 17.67 5.30
C LYS A 113 0.27 16.21 5.23
N MET A 114 0.87 15.69 6.30
CA MET A 114 1.30 14.29 6.38
C MET A 114 0.12 13.33 6.33
N ASN A 115 -0.98 13.64 7.00
CA ASN A 115 -2.20 12.84 6.95
C ASN A 115 -2.75 12.78 5.52
N ASN A 116 -2.79 13.90 4.80
CA ASN A 116 -3.26 13.95 3.42
C ASN A 116 -2.38 13.12 2.46
N LEU A 117 -1.06 13.11 2.67
CA LEU A 117 -0.15 12.23 1.93
C LEU A 117 -0.44 10.74 2.22
N ASN A 118 -0.68 10.41 3.48
CA ASN A 118 -1.03 9.04 3.88
C ASN A 118 -2.39 8.63 3.31
N LEU A 119 -3.40 9.50 3.32
CA LEU A 119 -4.70 9.26 2.69
C LEU A 119 -4.55 8.99 1.20
N SER A 120 -3.77 9.78 0.49
CA SER A 120 -3.50 9.55 -0.94
C SER A 120 -2.88 8.17 -1.18
N ARG A 121 -1.94 7.75 -0.31
CA ARG A 121 -1.30 6.43 -0.40
C ARG A 121 -2.28 5.28 -0.11
N LEU A 122 -3.11 5.42 0.93
CA LEU A 122 -4.12 4.41 1.29
C LEU A 122 -5.18 4.26 0.19
N ARG A 123 -5.65 5.35 -0.41
CA ARG A 123 -6.59 5.32 -1.53
C ARG A 123 -5.99 4.63 -2.75
N LYS A 124 -4.72 4.92 -3.07
CA LYS A 124 -4.02 4.22 -4.15
C LYS A 124 -3.93 2.70 -3.89
N GLN A 125 -3.61 2.30 -2.66
CA GLN A 125 -3.61 0.88 -2.30
C GLN A 125 -5.00 0.26 -2.43
N GLN A 126 -6.05 0.98 -2.02
CA GLN A 126 -7.43 0.53 -2.18
C GLN A 126 -7.77 0.30 -3.66
N ASP A 127 -7.41 1.22 -4.54
CA ASP A 127 -7.61 1.08 -5.99
C ASP A 127 -6.87 -0.15 -6.55
N GLU A 128 -5.63 -0.39 -6.11
CA GLU A 128 -4.86 -1.58 -6.50
C GLU A 128 -5.55 -2.88 -6.06
N PHE A 129 -6.14 -2.93 -4.86
CA PHE A 129 -6.90 -4.09 -4.39
C PHE A 129 -8.25 -4.26 -5.12
N VAL A 130 -8.91 -3.17 -5.50
CA VAL A 130 -10.10 -3.22 -6.36
C VAL A 130 -9.77 -3.82 -7.72
N GLN A 131 -8.66 -3.42 -8.34
CA GLN A 131 -8.20 -4.02 -9.60
C GLN A 131 -7.85 -5.51 -9.44
N LYS A 132 -7.20 -5.89 -8.34
CA LYS A 132 -6.94 -7.31 -8.03
C LYS A 132 -8.23 -8.10 -7.86
N LYS A 133 -9.27 -7.52 -7.23
CA LYS A 133 -10.57 -8.16 -7.07
C LYS A 133 -11.24 -8.43 -8.43
N ILE A 134 -11.15 -7.48 -9.36
CA ILE A 134 -11.71 -7.62 -10.71
C ILE A 134 -11.02 -8.74 -11.48
N GLY A 135 -9.68 -8.84 -11.40
CA GLY A 135 -8.90 -9.82 -12.14
C GLY A 135 -8.64 -11.14 -11.39
N VAL A 136 -9.21 -11.36 -10.20
CA VAL A 136 -8.85 -12.50 -9.34
C VAL A 136 -9.16 -13.86 -9.98
N GLU A 137 -10.27 -13.97 -10.70
CA GLU A 137 -10.67 -15.21 -11.37
C GLU A 137 -9.72 -15.56 -12.52
N ASP A 138 -9.43 -14.58 -13.39
CA ASP A 138 -8.53 -14.76 -14.53
C ASP A 138 -7.10 -15.10 -14.08
N ASN A 139 -6.62 -14.42 -13.02
CA ASN A 139 -5.32 -14.69 -12.43
C ASN A 139 -5.25 -16.10 -11.83
N LEU A 140 -6.30 -16.51 -11.08
CA LEU A 140 -6.37 -17.84 -10.48
C LEU A 140 -6.41 -18.92 -11.56
N ARG A 141 -7.18 -18.71 -12.62
CA ARG A 141 -7.23 -19.61 -13.78
C ARG A 141 -5.86 -19.74 -14.45
N GLY A 142 -5.16 -18.63 -14.65
CA GLY A 142 -3.81 -18.60 -15.20
C GLY A 142 -2.79 -19.33 -14.33
N GLU A 143 -2.82 -19.13 -13.00
CA GLU A 143 -1.97 -19.84 -12.03
C GLU A 143 -2.19 -21.38 -12.09
N LEU A 144 -3.44 -21.81 -12.13
CA LEU A 144 -3.79 -23.24 -12.17
C LEU A 144 -3.36 -23.90 -13.48
N LEU A 145 -3.58 -23.23 -14.62
CA LEU A 145 -3.16 -23.75 -15.93
C LEU A 145 -1.64 -23.85 -16.04
N THR A 146 -0.90 -22.91 -15.50
CA THR A 146 0.58 -22.94 -15.49
C THR A 146 1.10 -24.09 -14.63
N ASN A 147 0.50 -24.35 -13.47
CA ASN A 147 0.88 -25.45 -12.59
C ASN A 147 0.58 -26.81 -13.21
N VAL A 148 -0.53 -26.95 -13.95
CA VAL A 148 -0.88 -28.19 -14.65
C VAL A 148 0.07 -28.42 -15.83
N GLY A 149 0.40 -27.37 -16.61
CA GLY A 149 1.37 -27.47 -17.71
C GLY A 149 2.74 -27.96 -17.24
N PHE A 150 3.21 -27.48 -16.09
CA PHE A 150 4.48 -27.92 -15.48
C PHE A 150 4.45 -29.42 -15.10
N LEU A 151 3.32 -29.93 -14.57
CA LEU A 151 3.18 -31.34 -14.24
C LEU A 151 3.17 -32.24 -15.49
N GLU A 152 2.62 -31.77 -16.61
CA GLU A 152 2.65 -32.50 -17.90
C GLU A 152 4.07 -32.55 -18.49
N GLU A 153 4.82 -31.45 -18.45
CA GLU A 153 6.23 -31.43 -18.87
C GLU A 153 7.07 -32.36 -18.01
N LEU A 154 6.83 -32.40 -16.69
CA LEU A 154 7.54 -33.30 -15.79
C LEU A 154 7.24 -34.76 -16.07
N ASN A 155 5.97 -35.13 -16.36
CA ASN A 155 5.59 -36.48 -16.72
C ASN A 155 6.15 -36.90 -18.09
N ALA A 156 6.20 -35.97 -19.06
CA ALA A 156 6.80 -36.24 -20.37
C ALA A 156 8.34 -36.41 -20.32
N MET A 157 9.00 -35.86 -19.28
CA MET A 157 10.44 -36.07 -19.06
C MET A 157 10.75 -37.38 -18.33
N LEU A 158 9.75 -38.04 -17.70
CA LEU A 158 9.91 -39.27 -16.94
C LEU A 158 9.57 -40.54 -17.76
N GLU A 159 9.01 -40.40 -18.96
CA GLU A 159 8.79 -41.42 -19.96
C GLU A 159 9.97 -41.48 -20.99
#